data_d0173ab005e6e038cc92f743677ae99d
#
_entry.id   d0173ab005e6e038cc92f743677ae99d
#
_cell.length_a   1.000
_cell.length_b   1.000
_cell.length_c   1.000
_cell.angle_alpha   90.00
_cell.angle_beta   90.00
_cell.angle_gamma   90.00
#
_symmetry.space_group_name_H-M   'P 1'
#
loop_
_entity.id
_entity.type
_entity.pdbx_description
1 polymer ?
#
loop_
_entity_poly.entity_id
_entity_poly.type
_entity_poly.pdbx_seq_one_letter_code
_entity_poly.pdbx_strand_id
1 'polypeptide(L)'
;MIPWDREAELLALAGDGRRDLLVPGQVIGGRLVLGLLGRGGSAQVYRVLRGAGRSAREEALKVLEPSAAATGAGRRRFHRECEVATEVRHPGVVAVLTHGEELPRGSALEEPLLWAAMELLDGGTSAALRPRGRGRPDVDRILDVLAQAAAGLDAVHALDVVHGDVKPTNVLLAAPPDRRAAVTDFGLARSLDESRPLARHGRVAGSLPYAAPELLQAQRVTPATDVYSLACTAVELLSGEPPYPFSTTFAVARAHVAGRPPKLSRRRRWLPVALDRVVARALAVDPAERPPSCTALVEELTAALV
;
A
#
# COMPACT_ATOMS: atom_id res chain seq x y z
N MET A 1 -10.95 -17.30 23.57
CA MET A 1 -11.43 -16.13 22.79
C MET A 1 -10.35 -15.86 21.77
N ILE A 2 -10.53 -16.35 20.53
CA ILE A 2 -9.56 -16.21 19.42
C ILE A 2 -9.58 -14.74 19.01
N PRO A 3 -8.43 -14.04 18.86
CA PRO A 3 -8.42 -12.67 18.39
C PRO A 3 -9.09 -12.60 17.01
N TRP A 4 -10.07 -11.71 16.86
CA TRP A 4 -10.85 -11.52 15.64
C TRP A 4 -10.00 -11.14 14.41
N ASP A 5 -8.75 -10.74 14.58
CA ASP A 5 -7.79 -10.56 13.48
C ASP A 5 -7.52 -11.86 12.71
N ARG A 6 -7.58 -12.99 13.40
CA ARG A 6 -7.49 -14.31 12.76
C ARG A 6 -8.78 -14.67 12.00
N GLU A 7 -9.92 -14.13 12.43
CA GLU A 7 -11.19 -14.32 11.75
C GLU A 7 -11.30 -13.43 10.50
N ALA A 8 -10.77 -12.21 10.54
CA ALA A 8 -10.64 -11.35 9.35
C ALA A 8 -9.58 -11.89 8.36
N GLU A 9 -8.47 -12.46 8.86
CA GLU A 9 -7.50 -13.21 8.05
C GLU A 9 -8.12 -14.50 7.48
N LEU A 10 -8.90 -15.24 8.27
CA LEU A 10 -9.60 -16.44 7.82
C LEU A 10 -10.76 -16.12 6.90
N LEU A 11 -11.45 -14.99 7.05
CA LEU A 11 -12.45 -14.50 6.11
C LEU A 11 -11.83 -13.95 4.81
N ALA A 12 -10.64 -13.36 4.88
CA ALA A 12 -9.84 -13.03 3.70
C ALA A 12 -9.29 -14.30 3.01
N LEU A 13 -9.06 -15.37 3.77
CA LEU A 13 -8.68 -16.70 3.29
C LEU A 13 -9.90 -17.56 2.90
N ALA A 14 -11.08 -17.28 3.44
CA ALA A 14 -12.34 -17.96 3.10
C ALA A 14 -12.94 -17.36 1.80
N GLY A 15 -12.24 -17.59 0.68
CA GLY A 15 -12.87 -17.82 -0.60
C GLY A 15 -13.62 -16.67 -1.26
N ASP A 16 -12.90 -15.90 -2.12
CA ASP A 16 -13.51 -15.28 -3.29
C ASP A 16 -13.67 -16.28 -4.46
N GLY A 17 -13.56 -17.58 -4.21
CA GLY A 17 -13.62 -18.66 -5.20
C GLY A 17 -12.39 -18.78 -6.11
N ARG A 18 -11.37 -17.94 -5.93
CA ARG A 18 -10.13 -18.00 -6.72
C ARG A 18 -9.20 -19.08 -6.18
N ARG A 19 -8.61 -19.84 -7.09
CA ARG A 19 -7.60 -20.86 -6.74
C ARG A 19 -6.26 -20.20 -6.42
N ASP A 20 -5.47 -20.87 -5.57
CA ASP A 20 -4.07 -20.51 -5.37
C ASP A 20 -3.30 -20.74 -6.67
N LEU A 21 -2.52 -19.72 -7.07
CA LEU A 21 -1.62 -19.83 -8.22
C LEU A 21 -0.44 -20.75 -7.92
N LEU A 22 -0.01 -20.78 -6.65
CA LEU A 22 1.05 -21.65 -6.16
C LEU A 22 0.58 -22.38 -4.92
N VAL A 23 1.09 -23.61 -4.74
CA VAL A 23 0.85 -24.42 -3.53
C VAL A 23 2.16 -24.68 -2.79
N PRO A 24 2.13 -24.92 -1.47
CA PRO A 24 3.33 -25.28 -0.70
C PRO A 24 4.09 -26.45 -1.32
N GLY A 25 5.41 -26.32 -1.34
CA GLY A 25 6.31 -27.30 -1.97
C GLY A 25 6.67 -27.02 -3.43
N GLN A 26 5.97 -26.14 -4.13
CA GLN A 26 6.39 -25.69 -5.46
C GLN A 26 7.61 -24.78 -5.40
N VAL A 27 8.36 -24.75 -6.50
CA VAL A 27 9.54 -23.89 -6.65
C VAL A 27 9.33 -22.94 -7.82
N ILE A 28 9.57 -21.65 -7.57
CA ILE A 28 9.53 -20.58 -8.57
C ILE A 28 10.64 -19.56 -8.29
N GLY A 29 11.37 -19.13 -9.31
CA GLY A 29 12.51 -18.21 -9.17
C GLY A 29 13.60 -18.72 -8.21
N GLY A 30 13.77 -20.05 -8.09
CA GLY A 30 14.70 -20.68 -7.15
C GLY A 30 14.26 -20.58 -5.67
N ARG A 31 12.96 -20.36 -5.39
CA ARG A 31 12.36 -20.22 -4.06
C ARG A 31 11.32 -21.28 -3.82
N LEU A 32 11.39 -21.94 -2.67
CA LEU A 32 10.41 -22.90 -2.20
C LEU A 32 9.20 -22.16 -1.60
N VAL A 33 8.02 -22.42 -2.12
CA VAL A 33 6.75 -21.87 -1.59
C VAL A 33 6.42 -22.53 -0.25
N LEU A 34 6.26 -21.72 0.79
CA LEU A 34 5.88 -22.17 2.14
C LEU A 34 4.37 -22.03 2.38
N GLY A 35 3.75 -20.98 1.85
CA GLY A 35 2.32 -20.72 2.02
C GLY A 35 1.89 -19.36 1.52
N LEU A 36 0.58 -19.16 1.43
CA LEU A 36 -0.02 -17.88 1.04
C LEU A 36 0.02 -16.90 2.22
N LEU A 37 0.47 -15.66 1.99
CA LEU A 37 0.43 -14.54 2.92
C LEU A 37 -0.82 -13.68 2.72
N GLY A 38 -1.27 -13.52 1.47
CA GLY A 38 -2.44 -12.70 1.18
C GLY A 38 -2.81 -12.68 -0.30
N ARG A 39 -4.05 -12.22 -0.56
CA ARG A 39 -4.59 -12.07 -1.93
C ARG A 39 -4.99 -10.62 -2.17
N GLY A 40 -4.54 -10.07 -3.28
CA GLY A 40 -4.98 -8.79 -3.79
C GLY A 40 -5.84 -8.93 -5.04
N GLY A 41 -6.37 -7.84 -5.55
CA GLY A 41 -7.20 -7.83 -6.76
C GLY A 41 -6.48 -8.29 -8.03
N SER A 42 -5.16 -8.27 -8.07
CA SER A 42 -4.35 -8.56 -9.26
C SER A 42 -3.10 -9.39 -9.00
N ALA A 43 -2.89 -9.79 -7.76
CA ALA A 43 -1.71 -10.58 -7.37
C ALA A 43 -2.02 -11.38 -6.09
N GLN A 44 -1.27 -12.45 -5.91
CA GLN A 44 -1.19 -13.22 -4.67
C GLN A 44 0.21 -13.09 -4.11
N VAL A 45 0.34 -13.02 -2.78
CA VAL A 45 1.63 -12.90 -2.10
C VAL A 45 1.87 -14.16 -1.27
N TYR A 46 3.04 -14.74 -1.44
CA TYR A 46 3.43 -15.98 -0.78
C TYR A 46 4.64 -15.77 0.12
N ARG A 47 4.70 -16.50 1.22
CA ARG A 47 5.94 -16.72 1.99
C ARG A 47 6.75 -17.78 1.28
N VAL A 48 8.00 -17.49 1.01
CA VAL A 48 8.91 -18.38 0.29
C VAL A 48 10.24 -18.49 1.00
N LEU A 49 10.96 -19.60 0.78
CA LEU A 49 12.29 -19.82 1.31
C LEU A 49 13.30 -19.82 0.14
N ARG A 50 14.29 -18.94 0.22
CA ARG A 50 15.43 -18.91 -0.68
C ARG A 50 16.65 -19.54 -0.03
N GLY A 51 17.34 -20.43 -0.75
CA GLY A 51 18.55 -21.11 -0.25
C GLY A 51 18.23 -22.31 0.61
N ALA A 52 19.25 -22.86 1.26
CA ALA A 52 19.16 -24.04 2.11
C ALA A 52 20.07 -23.92 3.35
N GLY A 53 19.75 -24.68 4.39
CA GLY A 53 20.53 -24.74 5.62
C GLY A 53 20.64 -23.37 6.31
N ARG A 54 21.83 -23.02 6.81
CA ARG A 54 22.07 -21.77 7.55
C ARG A 54 21.98 -20.50 6.68
N SER A 55 22.04 -20.64 5.37
CA SER A 55 21.90 -19.51 4.43
C SER A 55 20.46 -19.29 3.96
N ALA A 56 19.52 -20.13 4.40
CA ALA A 56 18.11 -19.97 4.06
C ALA A 56 17.57 -18.64 4.57
N ARG A 57 16.81 -17.94 3.72
CA ARG A 57 16.15 -16.68 4.05
C ARG A 57 14.70 -16.75 3.60
N GLU A 58 13.81 -16.31 4.47
CA GLU A 58 12.42 -16.13 4.09
C GLU A 58 12.26 -14.81 3.33
N GLU A 59 11.47 -14.86 2.28
CA GLU A 59 11.15 -13.73 1.41
C GLU A 59 9.64 -13.70 1.15
N ALA A 60 9.09 -12.55 0.78
CA ALA A 60 7.75 -12.43 0.21
C ALA A 60 7.84 -12.55 -1.31
N LEU A 61 6.96 -13.34 -1.91
CA LEU A 61 6.87 -13.51 -3.35
C LEU A 61 5.50 -13.04 -3.84
N LYS A 62 5.47 -11.91 -4.53
CA LYS A 62 4.27 -11.40 -5.20
C LYS A 62 4.17 -12.03 -6.58
N VAL A 63 3.03 -12.68 -6.87
CA VAL A 63 2.75 -13.33 -8.15
C VAL A 63 1.53 -12.68 -8.77
N LEU A 64 1.65 -12.23 -10.01
CA LEU A 64 0.54 -11.60 -10.71
C LEU A 64 -0.50 -12.64 -11.14
N GLU A 65 -1.76 -12.25 -11.02
CA GLU A 65 -2.86 -13.01 -11.62
C GLU A 65 -2.70 -13.06 -13.15
N PRO A 66 -2.96 -14.21 -13.81
CA PRO A 66 -2.83 -14.34 -15.26
C PRO A 66 -3.60 -13.27 -16.04
N SER A 67 -4.79 -12.88 -15.57
CA SER A 67 -5.60 -11.81 -16.16
C SER A 67 -4.91 -10.44 -16.14
N ALA A 68 -4.07 -10.16 -15.14
CA ALA A 68 -3.29 -8.93 -15.04
C ALA A 68 -2.06 -8.95 -15.96
N ALA A 69 -1.57 -10.13 -16.28
CA ALA A 69 -0.42 -10.39 -17.17
C ALA A 69 -0.82 -10.67 -18.64
N ALA A 70 -2.12 -10.75 -18.94
CA ALA A 70 -2.64 -11.25 -20.23
C ALA A 70 -2.22 -10.42 -21.46
N THR A 71 -1.71 -9.20 -21.28
CA THR A 71 -1.27 -8.36 -22.41
C THR A 71 0.24 -8.13 -22.36
N GLY A 72 0.88 -8.09 -23.54
CA GLY A 72 2.31 -7.74 -23.64
C GLY A 72 2.63 -6.36 -23.04
N ALA A 73 1.66 -5.44 -23.01
CA ALA A 73 1.80 -4.15 -22.33
C ALA A 73 1.82 -4.30 -20.81
N GLY A 74 0.96 -5.18 -20.23
CA GLY A 74 0.94 -5.48 -18.81
C GLY A 74 2.26 -6.11 -18.33
N ARG A 75 2.82 -7.06 -19.11
CA ARG A 75 4.12 -7.69 -18.82
C ARG A 75 5.25 -6.66 -18.81
N ARG A 76 5.36 -5.83 -19.85
CA ARG A 76 6.40 -4.77 -19.94
C ARG A 76 6.28 -3.77 -18.78
N ARG A 77 5.06 -3.41 -18.42
CA ARG A 77 4.80 -2.52 -17.30
C ARG A 77 5.29 -3.13 -15.99
N PHE A 78 4.95 -4.41 -15.70
CA PHE A 78 5.41 -5.11 -14.51
C PHE A 78 6.93 -5.13 -14.40
N HIS A 79 7.63 -5.50 -15.48
CA HIS A 79 9.10 -5.53 -15.48
C HIS A 79 9.69 -4.15 -15.20
N ARG A 80 9.18 -3.10 -15.84
CA ARG A 80 9.64 -1.72 -15.57
C ARG A 80 9.38 -1.28 -14.13
N GLU A 81 8.20 -1.57 -13.58
CA GLU A 81 7.89 -1.28 -12.18
C GLU A 81 8.85 -2.00 -11.23
N CYS A 82 9.19 -3.25 -11.51
CA CYS A 82 10.16 -4.01 -10.73
C CYS A 82 11.60 -3.46 -10.89
N GLU A 83 12.02 -3.09 -12.10
CA GLU A 83 13.33 -2.48 -12.35
C GLU A 83 13.50 -1.21 -11.50
N VAL A 84 12.54 -0.29 -11.57
CA VAL A 84 12.54 0.93 -10.76
C VAL A 84 12.56 0.60 -9.26
N ALA A 85 11.71 -0.35 -8.82
CA ALA A 85 11.64 -0.72 -7.42
C ALA A 85 12.93 -1.38 -6.89
N THR A 86 13.74 -2.03 -7.75
CA THR A 86 15.04 -2.59 -7.36
C THR A 86 16.11 -1.52 -7.16
N GLU A 87 15.94 -0.34 -7.73
CA GLU A 87 16.88 0.80 -7.57
C GLU A 87 16.64 1.54 -6.24
N VAL A 88 15.42 1.49 -5.70
CA VAL A 88 15.08 2.15 -4.45
C VAL A 88 15.70 1.42 -3.26
N ARG A 89 16.64 2.05 -2.58
CA ARG A 89 17.26 1.52 -1.36
C ARG A 89 17.02 2.46 -0.20
N HIS A 90 15.92 2.26 0.50
CA HIS A 90 15.55 3.07 1.66
C HIS A 90 14.87 2.21 2.73
N PRO A 91 15.16 2.35 4.03
CA PRO A 91 14.54 1.54 5.09
C PRO A 91 13.00 1.68 5.15
N GLY A 92 12.45 2.82 4.75
CA GLY A 92 11.00 3.05 4.65
C GLY A 92 10.34 2.51 3.37
N VAL A 93 11.07 1.72 2.56
CA VAL A 93 10.58 1.09 1.34
C VAL A 93 10.89 -0.39 1.39
N VAL A 94 9.91 -1.24 1.06
CA VAL A 94 10.12 -2.69 0.95
C VAL A 94 11.03 -2.99 -0.23
N ALA A 95 12.18 -3.62 0.04
CA ALA A 95 13.16 -3.91 -0.99
C ALA A 95 12.65 -4.99 -1.95
N VAL A 96 12.64 -4.70 -3.24
CA VAL A 96 12.49 -5.71 -4.30
C VAL A 96 13.85 -6.33 -4.53
N LEU A 97 13.96 -7.64 -4.32
CA LEU A 97 15.23 -8.39 -4.38
C LEU A 97 15.54 -8.86 -5.79
N THR A 98 14.51 -9.33 -6.49
CA THR A 98 14.59 -9.79 -7.88
C THR A 98 13.17 -10.02 -8.42
N HIS A 99 13.03 -10.09 -9.72
CA HIS A 99 11.79 -10.40 -10.40
C HIS A 99 12.04 -11.29 -11.61
N GLY A 100 10.98 -11.87 -12.15
CA GLY A 100 11.10 -12.72 -13.33
C GLY A 100 9.75 -13.22 -13.83
N GLU A 101 9.88 -14.09 -14.82
CA GLU A 101 8.77 -14.79 -15.45
C GLU A 101 9.17 -16.26 -15.59
N GLU A 102 8.38 -17.16 -15.02
CA GLU A 102 8.70 -18.58 -14.98
C GLU A 102 7.43 -19.43 -14.87
N LEU A 103 7.46 -20.62 -15.47
CA LEU A 103 6.48 -21.64 -15.23
C LEU A 103 6.88 -22.43 -13.97
N PRO A 104 6.04 -22.43 -12.90
CA PRO A 104 6.41 -23.13 -11.68
C PRO A 104 6.58 -24.63 -11.91
N ARG A 105 7.63 -25.21 -11.32
CA ARG A 105 7.87 -26.66 -11.43
C ARG A 105 6.75 -27.44 -10.74
N GLY A 106 6.21 -28.44 -11.44
CA GLY A 106 5.09 -29.25 -10.93
C GLY A 106 3.74 -28.53 -10.97
N SER A 107 3.63 -27.42 -11.72
CA SER A 107 2.38 -26.71 -11.96
C SER A 107 1.60 -27.34 -13.12
N ALA A 108 0.26 -27.25 -13.04
CA ALA A 108 -0.65 -27.53 -14.16
C ALA A 108 -0.91 -26.29 -15.03
N LEU A 109 -0.20 -25.18 -14.79
CA LEU A 109 -0.36 -23.94 -15.56
C LEU A 109 0.31 -24.11 -16.94
N GLU A 110 -0.33 -23.55 -17.96
CA GLU A 110 0.16 -23.56 -19.34
C GLU A 110 1.00 -22.32 -19.67
N GLU A 111 0.83 -21.23 -18.88
CA GLU A 111 1.52 -19.96 -19.08
C GLU A 111 2.43 -19.62 -17.89
N PRO A 112 3.59 -19.00 -18.16
CA PRO A 112 4.48 -18.56 -17.11
C PRO A 112 3.85 -17.44 -16.27
N LEU A 113 4.14 -17.46 -14.96
CA LEU A 113 3.73 -16.45 -14.00
C LEU A 113 4.79 -15.35 -13.90
N LEU A 114 4.33 -14.11 -13.85
CA LEU A 114 5.15 -12.96 -13.49
C LEU A 114 5.24 -12.88 -11.95
N TRP A 115 6.45 -12.78 -11.45
CA TRP A 115 6.70 -12.74 -10.01
C TRP A 115 7.77 -11.71 -9.63
N ALA A 116 7.64 -11.18 -8.41
CA ALA A 116 8.65 -10.35 -7.77
C ALA A 116 8.90 -10.85 -6.34
N ALA A 117 10.17 -11.11 -6.02
CA ALA A 117 10.59 -11.45 -4.68
C ALA A 117 11.02 -10.19 -3.94
N MET A 118 10.55 -10.07 -2.71
CA MET A 118 10.75 -8.90 -1.85
C MET A 118 11.22 -9.36 -0.48
N GLU A 119 11.83 -8.47 0.28
CA GLU A 119 12.04 -8.70 1.70
C GLU A 119 10.70 -8.97 2.40
N LEU A 120 10.74 -9.82 3.41
CA LEU A 120 9.57 -10.14 4.22
C LEU A 120 9.53 -9.25 5.46
N LEU A 121 8.45 -8.48 5.61
CA LEU A 121 8.06 -7.83 6.86
C LEU A 121 6.84 -8.58 7.39
N ASP A 122 6.95 -9.19 8.54
CA ASP A 122 5.97 -10.14 9.08
C ASP A 122 5.20 -9.63 10.31
N GLY A 123 5.31 -8.34 10.62
CA GLY A 123 4.53 -7.65 11.66
C GLY A 123 3.13 -7.19 11.22
N GLY A 124 2.69 -7.59 10.03
CA GLY A 124 1.41 -7.19 9.47
C GLY A 124 1.43 -5.81 8.80
N THR A 125 0.29 -5.11 8.77
CA THR A 125 0.16 -3.80 8.12
C THR A 125 -0.22 -2.72 9.13
N SER A 126 0.02 -1.45 8.77
CA SER A 126 -0.37 -0.33 9.62
C SER A 126 -1.89 -0.23 9.85
N ALA A 127 -2.70 -0.91 9.05
CA ALA A 127 -4.14 -1.01 9.28
C ALA A 127 -4.50 -1.58 10.65
N ALA A 128 -3.63 -2.41 11.26
CA ALA A 128 -3.80 -2.94 12.60
C ALA A 128 -3.70 -1.86 13.71
N LEU A 129 -3.09 -0.70 13.41
CA LEU A 129 -2.95 0.42 14.34
C LEU A 129 -4.22 1.28 14.47
N ARG A 130 -5.23 1.05 13.63
CA ARG A 130 -6.49 1.78 13.69
C ARG A 130 -7.15 1.63 15.07
N PRO A 131 -7.71 2.71 15.64
CA PRO A 131 -8.42 2.62 16.91
C PRO A 131 -9.66 1.74 16.78
N ARG A 132 -9.85 0.86 17.78
CA ARG A 132 -11.04 0.03 17.88
C ARG A 132 -12.15 0.79 18.64
N GLY A 133 -13.27 0.96 17.99
CA GLY A 133 -14.41 1.69 18.59
C GLY A 133 -14.06 3.14 18.95
N ARG A 134 -14.28 3.52 20.22
CA ARG A 134 -14.01 4.88 20.72
C ARG A 134 -12.64 5.04 21.39
N GLY A 135 -11.82 3.99 21.41
CA GLY A 135 -10.49 4.03 22.03
C GLY A 135 -9.56 5.04 21.38
N ARG A 136 -8.56 5.50 22.14
CA ARG A 136 -7.45 6.29 21.61
C ARG A 136 -6.39 5.31 21.09
N PRO A 137 -5.90 5.49 19.86
CA PRO A 137 -4.82 4.66 19.34
C PRO A 137 -3.48 5.02 19.99
N ASP A 138 -2.47 4.19 19.76
CA ASP A 138 -1.08 4.52 20.05
C ASP A 138 -0.59 5.58 19.04
N VAL A 139 -0.76 6.86 19.41
CA VAL A 139 -0.45 8.02 18.54
C VAL A 139 1.03 8.06 18.21
N ASP A 140 1.89 7.79 19.20
CA ASP A 140 3.34 7.83 19.01
C ASP A 140 3.78 6.76 18.01
N ARG A 141 3.19 5.55 18.10
CA ARG A 141 3.46 4.49 17.12
C ARG A 141 2.94 4.85 15.73
N ILE A 142 1.77 5.47 15.63
CA ILE A 142 1.21 5.91 14.34
C ILE A 142 2.13 6.96 13.70
N LEU A 143 2.56 7.96 14.46
CA LEU A 143 3.46 9.00 13.96
C LEU A 143 4.82 8.44 13.53
N ASP A 144 5.38 7.51 14.30
CA ASP A 144 6.61 6.81 13.95
C ASP A 144 6.47 6.04 12.61
N VAL A 145 5.37 5.31 12.44
CA VAL A 145 5.07 4.58 11.18
C VAL A 145 4.88 5.54 10.00
N LEU A 146 4.13 6.62 10.20
CA LEU A 146 3.90 7.63 9.16
C LEU A 146 5.20 8.33 8.77
N ALA A 147 6.09 8.63 9.73
CA ALA A 147 7.38 9.26 9.46
C ALA A 147 8.28 8.35 8.61
N GLN A 148 8.35 7.06 8.93
CA GLN A 148 9.12 6.09 8.14
C GLN A 148 8.54 5.91 6.73
N ALA A 149 7.21 5.82 6.60
CA ALA A 149 6.53 5.74 5.32
C ALA A 149 6.75 7.02 4.48
N ALA A 150 6.67 8.20 5.10
CA ALA A 150 6.91 9.48 4.43
C ALA A 150 8.33 9.60 3.88
N ALA A 151 9.34 9.26 4.70
CA ALA A 151 10.73 9.25 4.25
C ALA A 151 10.96 8.27 3.09
N GLY A 152 10.30 7.10 3.13
CA GLY A 152 10.31 6.13 2.04
C GLY A 152 9.69 6.68 0.76
N LEU A 153 8.53 7.34 0.85
CA LEU A 153 7.86 7.96 -0.29
C LEU A 153 8.70 9.09 -0.89
N ASP A 154 9.28 9.96 -0.06
CA ASP A 154 10.13 11.05 -0.54
C ASP A 154 11.40 10.52 -1.23
N ALA A 155 11.96 9.38 -0.77
CA ALA A 155 13.06 8.71 -1.46
C ALA A 155 12.67 8.15 -2.85
N VAL A 156 11.43 7.68 -2.99
CA VAL A 156 10.87 7.25 -4.27
C VAL A 156 10.64 8.45 -5.20
N HIS A 157 10.12 9.55 -4.66
CA HIS A 157 9.90 10.78 -5.41
C HIS A 157 11.20 11.39 -5.97
N ALA A 158 12.32 11.22 -5.24
CA ALA A 158 13.64 11.64 -5.71
C ALA A 158 14.12 10.89 -6.98
N LEU A 159 13.49 9.77 -7.33
CA LEU A 159 13.71 9.00 -8.55
C LEU A 159 12.64 9.27 -9.62
N ASP A 160 11.90 10.38 -9.50
CA ASP A 160 10.80 10.75 -10.39
C ASP A 160 9.67 9.70 -10.48
N VAL A 161 9.46 8.94 -9.41
CA VAL A 161 8.42 7.91 -9.30
C VAL A 161 7.38 8.33 -8.28
N VAL A 162 6.10 8.16 -8.62
CA VAL A 162 4.96 8.35 -7.71
C VAL A 162 4.38 6.98 -7.37
N HIS A 163 4.15 6.71 -6.10
CA HIS A 163 3.61 5.44 -5.62
C HIS A 163 2.16 5.23 -6.11
N GLY A 164 1.28 6.19 -5.90
CA GLY A 164 -0.09 6.25 -6.41
C GLY A 164 -1.12 5.32 -5.73
N ASP A 165 -0.72 4.52 -4.74
CA ASP A 165 -1.61 3.63 -3.97
C ASP A 165 -1.24 3.57 -2.48
N VAL A 166 -0.92 4.73 -1.88
CA VAL A 166 -0.61 4.81 -0.45
C VAL A 166 -1.88 4.61 0.37
N LYS A 167 -1.87 3.58 1.24
CA LYS A 167 -2.98 3.24 2.13
C LYS A 167 -2.49 2.41 3.31
N PRO A 168 -3.27 2.25 4.40
CA PRO A 168 -2.82 1.50 5.57
C PRO A 168 -2.35 0.07 5.30
N THR A 169 -2.96 -0.62 4.32
CA THR A 169 -2.58 -2.00 3.96
C THR A 169 -1.28 -2.09 3.17
N ASN A 170 -0.81 -0.97 2.59
CA ASN A 170 0.44 -0.88 1.82
C ASN A 170 1.60 -0.29 2.64
N VAL A 171 1.42 -0.11 3.94
CA VAL A 171 2.51 0.19 4.89
C VAL A 171 2.69 -1.02 5.78
N LEU A 172 3.72 -1.81 5.49
CA LEU A 172 4.06 -3.02 6.24
C LEU A 172 4.84 -2.69 7.49
N LEU A 173 4.69 -3.53 8.50
CA LEU A 173 5.39 -3.43 9.78
C LEU A 173 6.32 -4.63 9.94
N ALA A 174 7.48 -4.42 10.54
CA ALA A 174 8.30 -5.50 11.03
C ALA A 174 7.74 -6.06 12.34
N ALA A 175 7.98 -7.36 12.60
CA ALA A 175 7.62 -7.97 13.87
C ALA A 175 8.48 -7.41 15.00
N PRO A 176 7.92 -7.29 16.24
CA PRO A 176 8.70 -6.91 17.41
C PRO A 176 9.92 -7.82 17.63
N PRO A 177 11.03 -7.30 18.15
CA PRO A 177 11.22 -5.95 18.70
C PRO A 177 11.51 -4.87 17.66
N ASP A 178 11.62 -5.21 16.38
CA ASP A 178 11.85 -4.24 15.30
C ASP A 178 10.63 -3.32 15.16
N ARG A 179 10.89 -2.02 15.07
CA ARG A 179 9.85 -1.00 14.89
C ARG A 179 9.79 -0.47 13.47
N ARG A 180 10.48 -1.11 12.54
CA ARG A 180 10.54 -0.70 11.16
C ARG A 180 9.15 -0.75 10.51
N ALA A 181 8.87 0.29 9.69
CA ALA A 181 7.73 0.36 8.81
C ALA A 181 8.19 0.72 7.40
N ALA A 182 7.59 0.11 6.38
CA ALA A 182 7.98 0.34 4.99
C ALA A 182 6.78 0.30 4.04
N VAL A 183 6.79 1.18 3.05
CA VAL A 183 5.79 1.18 1.98
C VAL A 183 6.07 0.05 0.99
N THR A 184 5.00 -0.57 0.50
CA THR A 184 5.04 -1.70 -0.46
C THR A 184 4.02 -1.48 -1.56
N ASP A 185 4.07 -2.33 -2.58
CA ASP A 185 3.07 -2.35 -3.66
C ASP A 185 3.12 -1.12 -4.58
N PHE A 186 4.27 -0.93 -5.22
CA PHE A 186 4.46 0.03 -6.32
C PHE A 186 3.66 -0.32 -7.59
N GLY A 187 2.62 -1.16 -7.49
CA GLY A 187 1.84 -1.69 -8.62
C GLY A 187 1.03 -0.67 -9.42
N LEU A 188 1.04 0.59 -8.97
CA LEU A 188 0.57 1.75 -9.71
C LEU A 188 1.68 2.79 -9.87
N ALA A 189 2.92 2.48 -9.45
CA ALA A 189 4.05 3.39 -9.60
C ALA A 189 4.12 3.89 -11.03
N ARG A 190 3.99 5.19 -11.20
CA ARG A 190 4.01 5.86 -12.49
C ARG A 190 5.28 6.67 -12.57
N SER A 191 6.04 6.46 -13.64
CA SER A 191 6.93 7.51 -14.11
C SER A 191 6.09 8.75 -14.42
N LEU A 192 6.56 9.94 -14.06
CA LEU A 192 5.87 11.22 -14.27
C LEU A 192 5.46 11.47 -15.74
N ASP A 193 5.96 10.66 -16.68
CA ASP A 193 5.67 10.73 -18.12
C ASP A 193 4.41 9.94 -18.56
N GLU A 194 3.76 9.15 -17.68
CA GLU A 194 2.62 8.32 -18.09
C GLU A 194 1.26 8.95 -17.76
N SER A 195 0.71 9.72 -18.69
CA SER A 195 -0.66 10.28 -18.65
C SER A 195 -1.74 9.28 -19.11
N ARG A 196 -1.99 8.18 -18.38
CA ARG A 196 -3.08 7.23 -18.67
C ARG A 196 -4.13 7.16 -17.55
N PRO A 197 -5.46 7.21 -17.87
CA PRO A 197 -6.52 7.16 -16.85
C PRO A 197 -6.55 5.82 -16.10
N LEU A 198 -6.64 5.86 -14.77
CA LEU A 198 -6.85 4.69 -13.89
C LEU A 198 -8.20 3.98 -14.12
N ALA A 199 -9.19 4.69 -14.67
CA ALA A 199 -10.58 4.24 -14.77
C ALA A 199 -10.81 3.01 -15.68
N ARG A 200 -9.84 2.60 -16.51
CA ARG A 200 -10.03 1.50 -17.48
C ARG A 200 -9.83 0.08 -16.93
N HIS A 201 -9.41 -0.12 -15.67
CA HIS A 201 -9.02 -1.45 -15.19
C HIS A 201 -9.74 -1.93 -13.94
N GLY A 202 -10.83 -1.30 -13.49
CA GLY A 202 -11.64 -1.79 -12.35
C GLY A 202 -10.91 -1.78 -10.98
N ARG A 203 -9.67 -1.28 -10.90
CA ARG A 203 -8.81 -1.29 -9.70
C ARG A 203 -9.11 -0.21 -8.67
N VAL A 204 -9.99 0.75 -8.99
CA VAL A 204 -10.27 1.90 -8.13
C VAL A 204 -11.05 1.53 -6.88
N ALA A 205 -11.79 0.40 -6.86
CA ALA A 205 -12.74 0.10 -5.80
C ALA A 205 -12.11 -0.07 -4.41
N GLY A 206 -10.95 -0.76 -4.29
CA GLY A 206 -10.31 -1.01 -3.00
C GLY A 206 -9.46 0.15 -2.46
N SER A 207 -8.96 1.01 -3.35
CA SER A 207 -8.09 2.15 -3.01
C SER A 207 -8.81 3.49 -3.06
N LEU A 208 -10.07 3.50 -3.48
CA LEU A 208 -10.87 4.71 -3.65
C LEU A 208 -10.90 5.62 -2.41
N PRO A 209 -10.97 5.11 -1.16
CA PRO A 209 -10.97 5.97 0.04
C PRO A 209 -9.70 6.81 0.24
N TYR A 210 -8.64 6.54 -0.51
CA TYR A 210 -7.33 7.22 -0.42
C TYR A 210 -6.93 7.90 -1.72
N ALA A 211 -7.75 7.79 -2.77
CA ALA A 211 -7.43 8.27 -4.10
C ALA A 211 -7.45 9.80 -4.18
N ALA A 212 -6.35 10.39 -4.61
CA ALA A 212 -6.27 11.83 -4.82
C ALA A 212 -7.20 12.29 -5.96
N PRO A 213 -7.73 13.54 -5.92
CA PRO A 213 -8.63 14.08 -6.94
C PRO A 213 -8.11 13.94 -8.36
N GLU A 214 -6.83 14.24 -8.60
CA GLU A 214 -6.17 14.14 -9.89
C GLU A 214 -6.11 12.71 -10.45
N LEU A 215 -6.01 11.69 -9.57
CA LEU A 215 -6.10 10.29 -9.98
C LEU A 215 -7.50 9.95 -10.49
N LEU A 216 -8.53 10.43 -9.79
CA LEU A 216 -9.93 10.19 -10.16
C LEU A 216 -10.33 10.92 -11.44
N GLN A 217 -9.73 12.08 -11.68
CA GLN A 217 -9.97 12.92 -12.86
C GLN A 217 -9.04 12.59 -14.04
N ALA A 218 -8.18 11.58 -13.89
CA ALA A 218 -7.19 11.20 -14.91
C ALA A 218 -6.23 12.33 -15.31
N GLN A 219 -5.92 13.21 -14.36
CA GLN A 219 -4.98 14.30 -14.51
C GLN A 219 -3.53 13.81 -14.24
N ARG A 220 -2.57 14.73 -14.40
CA ARG A 220 -1.16 14.45 -14.13
C ARG A 220 -0.95 14.14 -12.64
N VAL A 221 -0.33 13.01 -12.35
CA VAL A 221 0.12 12.65 -10.99
C VAL A 221 1.47 13.29 -10.69
N THR A 222 1.66 13.66 -9.43
CA THR A 222 2.90 14.26 -8.93
C THR A 222 3.17 13.72 -7.52
N PRO A 223 4.32 14.00 -6.89
CA PRO A 223 4.54 13.68 -5.48
C PRO A 223 3.41 14.12 -4.54
N ALA A 224 2.74 15.23 -4.83
CA ALA A 224 1.58 15.71 -4.07
C ALA A 224 0.39 14.73 -4.07
N THR A 225 0.33 13.80 -5.04
CA THR A 225 -0.65 12.71 -5.06
C THR A 225 -0.47 11.77 -3.87
N ASP A 226 0.78 11.40 -3.58
CA ASP A 226 1.10 10.53 -2.44
C ASP A 226 0.96 11.27 -1.10
N VAL A 227 1.25 12.58 -1.06
CA VAL A 227 0.97 13.42 0.11
C VAL A 227 -0.52 13.36 0.48
N TYR A 228 -1.41 13.46 -0.51
CA TYR A 228 -2.86 13.34 -0.30
C TYR A 228 -3.24 11.95 0.24
N SER A 229 -2.74 10.89 -0.38
CA SER A 229 -3.04 9.51 0.00
C SER A 229 -2.49 9.15 1.38
N LEU A 230 -1.29 9.69 1.73
CA LEU A 230 -0.70 9.57 3.07
C LEU A 230 -1.54 10.33 4.11
N ALA A 231 -2.08 11.50 3.77
CA ALA A 231 -3.00 12.23 4.65
C ALA A 231 -4.29 11.42 4.88
N CYS A 232 -4.87 10.80 3.86
CA CYS A 232 -6.01 9.90 4.02
C CYS A 232 -5.68 8.71 4.94
N THR A 233 -4.50 8.14 4.79
CA THR A 233 -3.97 7.08 5.66
C THR A 233 -3.85 7.55 7.11
N ALA A 234 -3.25 8.73 7.35
CA ALA A 234 -3.13 9.32 8.68
C ALA A 234 -4.50 9.58 9.33
N VAL A 235 -5.45 10.12 8.57
CA VAL A 235 -6.83 10.33 9.03
C VAL A 235 -7.44 9.02 9.53
N GLU A 236 -7.31 7.94 8.78
CA GLU A 236 -7.88 6.65 9.17
C GLU A 236 -7.17 6.05 10.39
N LEU A 237 -5.85 6.08 10.44
CA LEU A 237 -5.09 5.56 11.58
C LEU A 237 -5.39 6.32 12.88
N LEU A 238 -5.63 7.63 12.81
CA LEU A 238 -5.96 8.47 13.97
C LEU A 238 -7.44 8.39 14.35
N SER A 239 -8.34 8.36 13.38
CA SER A 239 -9.78 8.45 13.64
C SER A 239 -10.53 7.12 13.58
N GLY A 240 -9.96 6.09 12.96
CA GLY A 240 -10.58 4.78 12.74
C GLY A 240 -11.35 4.66 11.44
N GLU A 241 -11.52 5.75 10.71
CA GLU A 241 -12.27 5.80 9.46
C GLU A 241 -11.56 6.69 8.42
N PRO A 242 -11.64 6.37 7.11
CA PRO A 242 -11.08 7.22 6.07
C PRO A 242 -11.72 8.61 6.06
N PRO A 243 -11.17 9.59 5.31
CA PRO A 243 -11.72 10.95 5.25
C PRO A 243 -13.20 11.01 4.90
N TYR A 244 -13.62 10.17 3.94
CA TYR A 244 -14.98 10.16 3.41
C TYR A 244 -15.58 8.75 3.48
N PRO A 245 -16.12 8.33 4.64
CA PRO A 245 -16.64 6.97 4.88
C PRO A 245 -18.06 6.79 4.32
N PHE A 246 -18.24 7.05 3.02
CA PHE A 246 -19.53 6.84 2.36
C PHE A 246 -19.69 5.40 1.87
N SER A 247 -20.95 4.93 1.80
CA SER A 247 -21.28 3.55 1.42
C SER A 247 -21.19 3.26 -0.08
N THR A 248 -21.19 4.29 -0.94
CA THR A 248 -21.12 4.12 -2.39
C THR A 248 -19.83 4.66 -2.97
N THR A 249 -19.26 3.93 -3.94
CA THR A 249 -18.04 4.37 -4.66
C THR A 249 -18.20 5.74 -5.30
N PHE A 250 -19.38 6.03 -5.84
CA PHE A 250 -19.68 7.33 -6.44
C PHE A 250 -19.62 8.47 -5.40
N ALA A 251 -20.23 8.27 -4.21
CA ALA A 251 -20.21 9.28 -3.15
C ALA A 251 -18.79 9.52 -2.62
N VAL A 252 -17.97 8.46 -2.47
CA VAL A 252 -16.56 8.57 -2.09
C VAL A 252 -15.78 9.35 -3.14
N ALA A 253 -15.87 8.97 -4.42
CA ALA A 253 -15.17 9.66 -5.50
C ALA A 253 -15.55 11.15 -5.59
N ARG A 254 -16.86 11.46 -5.53
CA ARG A 254 -17.35 12.84 -5.50
C ARG A 254 -16.80 13.63 -4.31
N ALA A 255 -16.71 13.01 -3.14
CA ALA A 255 -16.21 13.68 -1.94
C ALA A 255 -14.72 14.01 -2.05
N HIS A 256 -13.91 13.18 -2.67
CA HIS A 256 -12.50 13.46 -2.95
C HIS A 256 -12.34 14.63 -3.95
N VAL A 257 -13.20 14.70 -4.97
CA VAL A 257 -13.10 15.72 -6.03
C VAL A 257 -13.67 17.07 -5.64
N ALA A 258 -14.74 17.09 -4.81
CA ALA A 258 -15.49 18.32 -4.51
C ALA A 258 -15.92 18.41 -3.04
N GLY A 259 -15.49 17.48 -2.20
CA GLY A 259 -15.87 17.43 -0.80
C GLY A 259 -15.09 18.44 0.05
N ARG A 260 -15.63 18.68 1.24
CA ARG A 260 -14.92 19.43 2.27
C ARG A 260 -14.14 18.46 3.15
N PRO A 261 -12.86 18.73 3.45
CA PRO A 261 -12.09 17.91 4.38
C PRO A 261 -12.79 17.72 5.72
N PRO A 262 -12.68 16.53 6.33
CA PRO A 262 -13.33 16.28 7.62
C PRO A 262 -12.69 17.09 8.75
N LYS A 263 -13.49 17.47 9.74
CA LYS A 263 -12.99 18.00 11.01
C LYS A 263 -12.76 16.85 11.97
N LEU A 264 -11.51 16.43 12.15
CA LEU A 264 -11.17 15.29 12.99
C LEU A 264 -11.44 15.56 14.48
N SER A 265 -11.29 16.80 14.93
CA SER A 265 -11.65 17.25 16.28
C SER A 265 -13.12 16.99 16.62
N ARG A 266 -14.02 16.96 15.61
CA ARG A 266 -15.43 16.60 15.78
C ARG A 266 -15.67 15.08 15.77
N ARG A 267 -14.82 14.32 15.07
CA ARG A 267 -14.92 12.85 15.06
C ARG A 267 -14.40 12.22 16.35
N ARG A 268 -13.31 12.79 16.88
CA ARG A 268 -12.61 12.30 18.06
C ARG A 268 -12.27 13.49 18.98
N ARG A 269 -12.89 13.57 20.15
CA ARG A 269 -12.72 14.69 21.08
C ARG A 269 -11.30 14.88 21.62
N TRP A 270 -10.46 13.85 21.54
CA TRP A 270 -9.07 13.91 21.95
C TRP A 270 -8.13 14.51 20.89
N LEU A 271 -8.61 14.66 19.64
CA LEU A 271 -7.85 15.28 18.57
C LEU A 271 -7.95 16.81 18.64
N PRO A 272 -6.81 17.52 18.61
CA PRO A 272 -6.80 18.99 18.70
C PRO A 272 -7.37 19.62 17.43
N VAL A 273 -7.95 20.83 17.58
CA VAL A 273 -8.48 21.61 16.46
C VAL A 273 -7.37 22.03 15.47
N ALA A 274 -6.14 22.16 15.94
CA ALA A 274 -4.98 22.45 15.07
C ALA A 274 -4.83 21.41 13.95
N LEU A 275 -5.10 20.15 14.25
CA LEU A 275 -5.04 19.05 13.27
C LEU A 275 -6.01 19.23 12.11
N ASP A 276 -7.19 19.84 12.35
CA ASP A 276 -8.19 20.07 11.29
C ASP A 276 -7.62 20.94 10.16
N ARG A 277 -6.72 21.90 10.48
CA ARG A 277 -6.08 22.76 9.47
C ARG A 277 -5.05 22.00 8.64
N VAL A 278 -4.23 21.17 9.29
CA VAL A 278 -3.24 20.34 8.60
C VAL A 278 -3.93 19.38 7.65
N VAL A 279 -4.97 18.68 8.13
CA VAL A 279 -5.76 17.76 7.31
C VAL A 279 -6.45 18.48 6.15
N ALA A 280 -7.02 19.67 6.39
CA ALA A 280 -7.67 20.45 5.34
C ALA A 280 -6.69 20.87 4.23
N ARG A 281 -5.46 21.27 4.60
CA ARG A 281 -4.39 21.60 3.65
C ARG A 281 -3.93 20.36 2.87
N ALA A 282 -3.66 19.26 3.56
CA ALA A 282 -3.17 18.03 2.93
C ALA A 282 -4.19 17.37 2.01
N LEU A 283 -5.49 17.55 2.29
CA LEU A 283 -6.60 17.09 1.45
C LEU A 283 -7.14 18.17 0.49
N ALA A 284 -6.37 19.21 0.20
CA ALA A 284 -6.74 20.20 -0.81
C ALA A 284 -6.91 19.54 -2.18
N VAL A 285 -7.93 20.00 -2.93
CA VAL A 285 -8.19 19.49 -4.29
C VAL A 285 -7.05 19.88 -5.22
N ASP A 286 -6.57 21.12 -5.13
CA ASP A 286 -5.40 21.57 -5.86
C ASP A 286 -4.11 20.99 -5.23
N PRO A 287 -3.33 20.19 -5.97
CA PRO A 287 -2.07 19.65 -5.47
C PRO A 287 -1.06 20.70 -5.00
N ALA A 288 -1.10 21.91 -5.58
CA ALA A 288 -0.18 23.00 -5.23
C ALA A 288 -0.41 23.61 -3.83
N GLU A 289 -1.60 23.41 -3.26
CA GLU A 289 -1.94 23.88 -1.92
C GLU A 289 -1.47 22.92 -0.80
N ARG A 290 -1.10 21.68 -1.15
CA ARG A 290 -0.70 20.63 -0.21
C ARG A 290 0.69 20.88 0.38
N PRO A 291 1.07 20.20 1.49
CA PRO A 291 2.46 20.16 1.95
C PRO A 291 3.43 19.76 0.84
N PRO A 292 4.67 20.32 0.80
CA PRO A 292 5.59 20.13 -0.32
C PRO A 292 6.17 18.71 -0.43
N SER A 293 6.12 17.93 0.65
CA SER A 293 6.58 16.53 0.70
C SER A 293 5.78 15.71 1.70
N CYS A 294 5.94 14.39 1.63
CA CYS A 294 5.34 13.47 2.62
C CYS A 294 5.92 13.70 4.02
N THR A 295 7.23 13.96 4.12
CA THR A 295 7.89 14.28 5.40
C THR A 295 7.34 15.57 5.99
N ALA A 296 7.20 16.63 5.18
CA ALA A 296 6.62 17.90 5.65
C ALA A 296 5.19 17.72 6.18
N LEU A 297 4.37 16.89 5.53
CA LEU A 297 3.04 16.54 6.04
C LEU A 297 3.11 15.92 7.44
N VAL A 298 3.99 14.94 7.64
CA VAL A 298 4.07 14.23 8.94
C VAL A 298 4.62 15.13 10.03
N GLU A 299 5.56 16.03 9.73
CA GLU A 299 6.03 17.06 10.65
C GLU A 299 4.90 18.00 11.10
N GLU A 300 4.06 18.48 10.16
CA GLU A 300 2.89 19.30 10.48
C GLU A 300 1.87 18.53 11.33
N LEU A 301 1.61 17.24 11.04
CA LEU A 301 0.72 16.38 11.83
C LEU A 301 1.26 16.21 13.26
N THR A 302 2.57 15.97 13.40
CA THR A 302 3.24 15.81 14.70
C THR A 302 3.13 17.08 15.51
N ALA A 303 3.46 18.23 14.93
CA ALA A 303 3.36 19.53 15.61
C ALA A 303 1.91 19.88 16.04
N ALA A 304 0.91 19.41 15.29
CA ALA A 304 -0.49 19.65 15.62
C ALA A 304 -1.04 18.71 16.70
N LEU A 305 -0.37 17.59 16.99
CA LEU A 305 -0.79 16.58 17.97
C LEU A 305 -0.11 16.73 19.34
N VAL A 306 0.98 17.50 19.40
CA VAL A 306 1.71 17.90 20.62
C VAL A 306 1.09 19.18 21.19
#